data_7f71f1fc86d33849ef261065525e4ebd
#
_entry.id   7f71f1fc86d33849ef261065525e4ebd
#
_cell.length_a   1.000
_cell.length_b   1.000
_cell.length_c   1.000
_cell.angle_alpha   90.00
_cell.angle_beta   90.00
_cell.angle_gamma   90.00
#
_symmetry.space_group_name_H-M   'P 1'
#
loop_
_entity.id
_entity.type
_entity.pdbx_description
1 polymer ?
#
loop_
_entity_poly.entity_id
_entity_poly.type
_entity_poly.pdbx_seq_one_letter_code
_entity_poly.pdbx_strand_id
1 'polypeptide(L)'
;MGIDTPIRKSEKLCICIHCGKEFKRKPGYSNKFCCVECEHSYKHAQKYALIIIGDASIMRANYNPYPFKKDILEEQGGVCAICGMKPEWNGKELIFILDHIDGHAANNKRDNLRCICPNCDSQLDTYKSKNKFGDRYYYRYGKDRGQVG
;
A
#
# COMPACT_ATOMS: atom_id res chain seq x y z
N MET A 1 -45.50 5.08 -45.97
CA MET A 1 -45.28 5.46 -44.58
C MET A 1 -43.93 4.88 -44.18
N GLY A 2 -42.88 5.70 -44.30
CA GLY A 2 -41.52 5.31 -43.87
C GLY A 2 -41.38 5.48 -42.35
N ILE A 3 -41.06 4.41 -41.66
CA ILE A 3 -40.74 4.43 -40.24
C ILE A 3 -39.26 4.84 -40.15
N ASP A 4 -39.00 6.11 -39.90
CA ASP A 4 -37.69 6.60 -39.51
C ASP A 4 -37.29 5.93 -38.18
N THR A 5 -36.51 4.90 -38.27
CA THR A 5 -35.82 4.32 -37.12
C THR A 5 -34.78 5.35 -36.67
N PRO A 6 -34.81 5.86 -35.40
CA PRO A 6 -33.82 6.82 -34.95
C PRO A 6 -32.45 6.15 -34.98
N ILE A 7 -31.50 6.77 -35.69
CA ILE A 7 -30.08 6.37 -35.72
C ILE A 7 -29.60 6.29 -34.29
N ARG A 8 -29.30 5.07 -33.78
CA ARG A 8 -28.71 4.85 -32.47
C ARG A 8 -27.44 5.67 -32.41
N LYS A 9 -27.36 6.62 -31.46
CA LYS A 9 -26.15 7.40 -31.18
C LYS A 9 -25.00 6.41 -31.13
N SER A 10 -24.02 6.58 -32.04
CA SER A 10 -22.84 5.72 -32.15
C SER A 10 -22.25 5.47 -30.76
N GLU A 11 -22.21 4.22 -30.34
CA GLU A 11 -21.64 3.81 -29.06
C GLU A 11 -20.17 4.26 -29.04
N LYS A 12 -19.90 5.30 -28.27
CA LYS A 12 -18.53 5.84 -28.20
C LYS A 12 -17.63 4.83 -27.50
N LEU A 13 -16.58 4.36 -28.20
CA LEU A 13 -15.53 3.52 -27.63
C LEU A 13 -14.57 4.36 -26.81
N CYS A 14 -14.07 3.80 -25.73
CA CYS A 14 -13.05 4.35 -24.86
C CYS A 14 -11.89 3.36 -24.73
N ILE A 15 -10.69 3.86 -24.47
CA ILE A 15 -9.50 3.04 -24.21
C ILE A 15 -9.20 3.09 -22.71
N CYS A 16 -9.04 1.91 -22.11
CA CYS A 16 -8.67 1.77 -20.71
C CYS A 16 -7.25 2.30 -20.47
N ILE A 17 -7.08 3.28 -19.59
CA ILE A 17 -5.77 3.86 -19.29
C ILE A 17 -4.82 2.91 -18.54
N HIS A 18 -5.33 1.80 -17.98
CA HIS A 18 -4.52 0.80 -17.30
C HIS A 18 -4.06 -0.32 -18.24
N CYS A 19 -4.99 -0.97 -18.95
CA CYS A 19 -4.67 -2.16 -19.74
C CYS A 19 -4.71 -1.95 -21.27
N GLY A 20 -5.05 -0.74 -21.75
CA GLY A 20 -5.13 -0.42 -23.17
C GLY A 20 -6.33 -1.01 -23.93
N LYS A 21 -7.19 -1.79 -23.27
CA LYS A 21 -8.34 -2.45 -23.89
C LYS A 21 -9.41 -1.43 -24.27
N GLU A 22 -9.96 -1.57 -25.48
CA GLU A 22 -11.17 -0.83 -25.88
C GLU A 22 -12.41 -1.36 -25.16
N PHE A 23 -13.27 -0.43 -24.76
CA PHE A 23 -14.55 -0.76 -24.12
C PHE A 23 -15.63 0.28 -24.45
N LYS A 24 -16.89 -0.14 -24.35
CA LYS A 24 -18.02 0.75 -24.58
C LYS A 24 -18.23 1.73 -23.43
N ARG A 25 -18.41 3.01 -23.77
CA ARG A 25 -18.71 4.04 -22.79
C ARG A 25 -20.01 3.72 -22.05
N LYS A 26 -19.98 3.84 -20.71
CA LYS A 26 -21.16 3.74 -19.84
C LYS A 26 -21.55 5.12 -19.34
N PRO A 27 -22.82 5.58 -19.53
CA PRO A 27 -23.30 6.83 -18.95
C PRO A 27 -23.16 6.80 -17.41
N GLY A 28 -22.75 7.93 -16.83
CA GLY A 28 -22.57 8.03 -15.36
C GLY A 28 -21.27 7.49 -14.79
N TYR A 29 -20.39 6.89 -15.63
CA TYR A 29 -19.07 6.38 -15.21
C TYR A 29 -17.95 7.26 -15.75
N SER A 30 -16.78 7.18 -15.11
CA SER A 30 -15.59 7.97 -15.51
C SER A 30 -15.10 7.64 -16.93
N ASN A 31 -15.42 6.46 -17.43
CA ASN A 31 -14.98 5.94 -18.73
C ASN A 31 -13.46 5.97 -18.97
N LYS A 32 -12.68 5.93 -17.88
CA LYS A 32 -11.22 5.83 -17.90
C LYS A 32 -10.74 4.38 -17.83
N PHE A 33 -11.55 3.49 -17.25
CA PHE A 33 -11.22 2.09 -16.99
C PHE A 33 -12.29 1.16 -17.55
N CYS A 34 -11.89 0.01 -18.09
CA CYS A 34 -12.81 -1.00 -18.65
C CYS A 34 -13.56 -1.76 -17.54
N CYS A 35 -12.97 -1.89 -16.36
CA CYS A 35 -13.52 -2.59 -15.20
C CYS A 35 -12.99 -1.99 -13.89
N VAL A 36 -13.55 -2.40 -12.76
CA VAL A 36 -13.18 -1.93 -11.41
C VAL A 36 -11.78 -2.40 -11.03
N GLU A 37 -11.39 -3.60 -11.44
CA GLU A 37 -10.07 -4.17 -11.21
C GLU A 37 -8.97 -3.31 -11.86
N CYS A 38 -9.18 -2.85 -13.09
CA CYS A 38 -8.25 -1.94 -13.77
C CYS A 38 -8.14 -0.59 -13.04
N GLU A 39 -9.24 -0.07 -12.52
CA GLU A 39 -9.23 1.14 -11.73
C GLU A 39 -8.45 0.97 -10.41
N HIS A 40 -8.70 -0.14 -9.71
CA HIS A 40 -8.00 -0.45 -8.46
C HIS A 40 -6.50 -0.65 -8.68
N SER A 41 -6.11 -1.45 -9.68
CA SER A 41 -4.71 -1.70 -10.01
C SER A 41 -3.97 -0.42 -10.40
N TYR A 42 -4.60 0.44 -11.21
CA TYR A 42 -4.02 1.72 -11.59
C TYR A 42 -3.82 2.64 -10.38
N LYS A 43 -4.84 2.79 -9.53
CA LYS A 43 -4.75 3.60 -8.31
C LYS A 43 -3.75 3.03 -7.30
N HIS A 44 -3.66 1.71 -7.20
CA HIS A 44 -2.68 1.04 -6.34
C HIS A 44 -1.25 1.37 -6.80
N ALA A 45 -0.96 1.19 -8.10
CA ALA A 45 0.35 1.49 -8.66
C ALA A 45 0.74 2.97 -8.47
N GLN A 46 -0.19 3.91 -8.67
CA GLN A 46 0.08 5.33 -8.43
C GLN A 46 0.43 5.62 -6.96
N LYS A 47 -0.32 5.05 -6.02
CA LYS A 47 -0.04 5.23 -4.58
C LYS A 47 1.27 4.57 -4.16
N TYR A 48 1.59 3.39 -4.74
CA TYR A 48 2.85 2.72 -4.47
C TYR A 48 4.05 3.54 -4.98
N ALA A 49 3.92 4.19 -6.13
CA ALA A 49 4.93 5.12 -6.63
C ALA A 49 5.26 6.26 -5.64
N LEU A 50 4.27 6.74 -4.87
CA LEU A 50 4.53 7.74 -3.81
C LEU A 50 5.43 7.19 -2.70
N ILE A 51 5.27 5.90 -2.35
CA ILE A 51 6.13 5.21 -1.37
C ILE A 51 7.56 5.08 -1.91
N ILE A 52 7.71 4.71 -3.18
CA ILE A 52 9.02 4.58 -3.84
C ILE A 52 9.78 5.90 -3.84
N ILE A 53 9.12 7.00 -4.21
CA ILE A 53 9.77 8.33 -4.29
C ILE A 53 9.86 9.04 -2.94
N GLY A 54 9.18 8.55 -1.89
CA GLY A 54 9.11 9.19 -0.58
C GLY A 54 8.38 10.53 -0.61
N ASP A 55 7.23 10.59 -1.28
CA ASP A 55 6.45 11.82 -1.42
C ASP A 55 5.98 12.37 -0.07
N ALA A 56 6.03 13.71 0.10
CA ALA A 56 5.69 14.37 1.35
C ALA A 56 4.24 14.09 1.84
N SER A 57 3.31 13.80 0.92
CA SER A 57 1.91 13.53 1.25
C SER A 57 1.71 12.25 2.06
N ILE A 58 2.65 11.30 1.99
CA ILE A 58 2.62 10.03 2.71
C ILE A 58 3.53 10.00 3.94
N MET A 59 4.37 11.01 4.12
CA MET A 59 5.34 11.12 5.22
C MET A 59 4.65 11.60 6.51
N ARG A 60 3.77 10.76 7.06
CA ARG A 60 2.98 11.06 8.26
C ARG A 60 2.61 9.78 9.02
N ALA A 61 2.60 9.86 10.35
CA ALA A 61 2.37 8.71 11.23
C ALA A 61 0.98 8.04 11.10
N ASN A 62 -0.02 8.76 10.58
CA ASN A 62 -1.36 8.22 10.32
C ASN A 62 -1.56 7.70 8.89
N TYR A 63 -0.54 7.74 8.04
CA TYR A 63 -0.58 7.07 6.74
C TYR A 63 -0.50 5.56 6.96
N ASN A 64 -1.29 4.80 6.21
CA ASN A 64 -1.28 3.35 6.31
C ASN A 64 -0.61 2.73 5.07
N PRO A 65 0.64 2.28 5.16
CA PRO A 65 1.34 1.59 4.06
C PRO A 65 0.96 0.11 3.94
N TYR A 66 0.17 -0.44 4.84
CA TYR A 66 -0.18 -1.86 4.90
C TYR A 66 -0.77 -2.44 3.60
N PRO A 67 -1.58 -1.71 2.80
CA PRO A 67 -2.06 -2.19 1.50
C PRO A 67 -0.95 -2.60 0.52
N PHE A 68 0.28 -2.09 0.71
CA PHE A 68 1.45 -2.36 -0.13
C PHE A 68 2.38 -3.43 0.45
N LYS A 69 1.99 -4.07 1.54
CA LYS A 69 2.77 -5.12 2.20
C LYS A 69 3.12 -6.28 1.26
N LYS A 70 2.17 -6.64 0.38
CA LYS A 70 2.40 -7.72 -0.59
C LYS A 70 3.47 -7.32 -1.61
N ASP A 71 3.40 -6.12 -2.16
CA ASP A 71 4.38 -5.60 -3.12
C ASP A 71 5.78 -5.56 -2.48
N ILE A 72 5.87 -5.04 -1.26
CA ILE A 72 7.12 -4.98 -0.48
C ILE A 72 7.69 -6.38 -0.22
N LEU A 73 6.83 -7.34 0.15
CA LEU A 73 7.24 -8.73 0.40
C LEU A 73 7.73 -9.42 -0.88
N GLU A 74 7.06 -9.20 -2.00
CA GLU A 74 7.47 -9.73 -3.31
C GLU A 74 8.83 -9.15 -3.74
N GLU A 75 9.04 -7.84 -3.60
CA GLU A 75 10.31 -7.18 -3.92
C GLU A 75 11.48 -7.68 -3.07
N GLN A 76 11.24 -8.07 -1.82
CA GLN A 76 12.28 -8.66 -0.95
C GLN A 76 12.42 -10.18 -1.10
N GLY A 77 11.83 -10.78 -2.16
CA GLY A 77 11.96 -12.20 -2.50
C GLY A 77 11.04 -13.14 -1.71
N GLY A 78 9.97 -12.61 -1.11
CA GLY A 78 8.96 -13.42 -0.41
C GLY A 78 9.43 -14.03 0.92
N VAL A 79 10.50 -13.50 1.52
CA VAL A 79 11.08 -14.02 2.76
C VAL A 79 11.23 -12.92 3.81
N CYS A 80 11.45 -13.30 5.07
CA CYS A 80 11.74 -12.34 6.14
C CYS A 80 13.02 -11.55 5.85
N ALA A 81 12.94 -10.22 5.88
CA ALA A 81 14.08 -9.35 5.58
C ALA A 81 15.26 -9.47 6.57
N ILE A 82 15.06 -10.07 7.75
CA ILE A 82 16.11 -10.24 8.78
C ILE A 82 16.69 -11.65 8.75
N CYS A 83 15.86 -12.70 8.87
CA CYS A 83 16.35 -14.07 9.02
C CYS A 83 16.19 -14.95 7.77
N GLY A 84 15.58 -14.42 6.70
CA GLY A 84 15.40 -15.15 5.45
C GLY A 84 14.35 -16.28 5.48
N MET A 85 13.61 -16.48 6.60
CA MET A 85 12.60 -17.53 6.65
C MET A 85 11.45 -17.25 5.69
N LYS A 86 10.88 -18.32 5.14
CA LYS A 86 9.65 -18.25 4.32
C LYS A 86 8.45 -17.95 5.20
N PRO A 87 7.34 -17.40 4.62
CA PRO A 87 6.11 -17.13 5.34
C PRO A 87 5.31 -18.40 5.66
N GLU A 88 5.97 -19.35 6.33
CA GLU A 88 5.39 -20.63 6.72
C GLU A 88 5.91 -21.04 8.10
N TRP A 89 5.01 -21.57 8.93
CA TRP A 89 5.32 -22.14 10.24
C TRP A 89 4.37 -23.30 10.55
N ASN A 90 4.91 -24.45 10.92
CA ASN A 90 4.14 -25.67 11.25
C ASN A 90 3.13 -26.07 10.13
N GLY A 91 3.55 -25.98 8.85
CA GLY A 91 2.71 -26.30 7.70
C GLY A 91 1.56 -25.32 7.43
N LYS A 92 1.60 -24.13 8.05
CA LYS A 92 0.61 -23.06 7.86
C LYS A 92 1.26 -21.78 7.42
N GLU A 93 0.50 -20.94 6.73
CA GLU A 93 0.94 -19.60 6.36
C GLU A 93 1.25 -18.76 7.60
N LEU A 94 2.45 -18.19 7.64
CA LEU A 94 2.89 -17.25 8.66
C LEU A 94 2.76 -15.82 8.15
N ILE A 95 1.89 -15.04 8.77
CA ILE A 95 1.68 -13.64 8.38
C ILE A 95 2.85 -12.80 8.89
N PHE A 96 3.63 -12.24 7.96
CA PHE A 96 4.69 -11.30 8.29
C PHE A 96 4.15 -9.94 8.72
N ILE A 97 4.98 -9.16 9.38
CA ILE A 97 4.68 -7.82 9.88
C ILE A 97 5.36 -6.81 8.96
N LEU A 98 4.64 -5.76 8.58
CA LEU A 98 5.23 -4.60 7.90
C LEU A 98 5.85 -3.69 8.97
N ASP A 99 7.17 -3.54 8.91
CA ASP A 99 7.98 -2.83 9.88
C ASP A 99 8.63 -1.58 9.28
N HIS A 100 8.77 -0.54 10.10
CA HIS A 100 9.55 0.65 9.79
C HIS A 100 10.94 0.48 10.41
N ILE A 101 11.98 0.39 9.58
CA ILE A 101 13.34 0.04 10.00
C ILE A 101 13.87 1.01 11.07
N ASP A 102 13.59 2.31 10.93
CA ASP A 102 13.99 3.35 11.87
C ASP A 102 13.05 3.51 13.08
N GLY A 103 11.97 2.73 13.16
CA GLY A 103 10.96 2.84 14.22
C GLY A 103 10.02 4.05 14.12
N HIS A 104 10.16 4.89 13.08
CA HIS A 104 9.33 6.07 12.86
C HIS A 104 8.18 5.79 11.90
N ALA A 105 6.95 5.73 12.41
CA ALA A 105 5.75 5.44 11.61
C ALA A 105 5.42 6.52 10.56
N ALA A 106 6.01 7.70 10.65
CA ALA A 106 5.85 8.76 9.65
C ALA A 106 6.77 8.58 8.43
N ASN A 107 7.86 7.82 8.57
CA ASN A 107 8.81 7.58 7.49
C ASN A 107 8.35 6.40 6.61
N ASN A 108 7.44 6.68 5.69
CA ASN A 108 6.85 5.66 4.79
C ASN A 108 7.62 5.49 3.47
N LYS A 109 8.90 5.88 3.39
CA LYS A 109 9.73 5.59 2.23
C LYS A 109 9.93 4.09 2.04
N ARG A 110 10.03 3.67 0.77
CA ARG A 110 10.21 2.25 0.44
C ARG A 110 11.43 1.62 1.10
N ASP A 111 12.54 2.32 1.14
CA ASP A 111 13.80 1.88 1.74
C ASP A 111 13.73 1.71 3.26
N ASN A 112 12.77 2.36 3.91
CA ASN A 112 12.49 2.25 5.34
C ASN A 112 11.41 1.20 5.68
N LEU A 113 10.78 0.57 4.68
CA LEU A 113 9.72 -0.42 4.87
C LEU A 113 10.23 -1.84 4.55
N ARG A 114 9.99 -2.77 5.47
CA ARG A 114 10.33 -4.19 5.28
C ARG A 114 9.25 -5.10 5.85
N CYS A 115 9.17 -6.34 5.35
CA CYS A 115 8.35 -7.39 5.92
C CYS A 115 9.24 -8.35 6.74
N ILE A 116 8.86 -8.58 7.98
CA ILE A 116 9.60 -9.44 8.92
C ILE A 116 8.69 -10.46 9.57
N CYS A 117 9.25 -11.60 9.99
CA CYS A 117 8.49 -12.60 10.73
C CYS A 117 8.25 -12.14 12.19
N PRO A 118 7.21 -12.68 12.87
CA PRO A 118 6.90 -12.32 14.25
C PRO A 118 8.05 -12.54 15.24
N ASN A 119 8.91 -13.53 15.00
CA ASN A 119 10.06 -13.80 15.86
C ASN A 119 11.09 -12.67 15.76
N CYS A 120 11.43 -12.23 14.53
CA CYS A 120 12.34 -11.10 14.33
C CYS A 120 11.75 -9.80 14.87
N ASP A 121 10.44 -9.55 14.63
CA ASP A 121 9.74 -8.38 15.17
C ASP A 121 9.86 -8.29 16.70
N SER A 122 9.64 -9.40 17.40
CA SER A 122 9.69 -9.45 18.87
C SER A 122 11.07 -9.14 19.45
N GLN A 123 12.13 -9.28 18.66
CA GLN A 123 13.52 -9.05 19.09
C GLN A 123 14.01 -7.63 18.82
N LEU A 124 13.24 -6.82 18.08
CA LEU A 124 13.63 -5.45 17.77
C LEU A 124 13.64 -4.56 19.01
N ASP A 125 14.57 -3.61 19.05
CA ASP A 125 14.59 -2.55 20.06
C ASP A 125 13.37 -1.61 19.94
N THR A 126 12.79 -1.56 18.75
CA THR A 126 11.56 -0.80 18.43
C THR A 126 10.28 -1.58 18.72
N TYR A 127 10.36 -2.80 19.26
CA TYR A 127 9.19 -3.65 19.48
C TYR A 127 8.23 -3.07 20.53
N LYS A 128 6.99 -2.79 20.11
CA LYS A 128 5.91 -2.33 21.00
C LYS A 128 6.33 -1.16 21.92
N SER A 129 6.31 -1.39 23.25
CA SER A 129 6.62 -0.39 24.28
C SER A 129 8.11 -0.07 24.41
N LYS A 130 9.00 -0.84 23.80
CA LYS A 130 10.43 -0.53 23.76
C LYS A 130 10.73 0.72 22.93
N ASN A 131 9.93 0.97 21.88
CA ASN A 131 10.08 2.15 21.04
C ASN A 131 9.56 3.41 21.74
N LYS A 132 10.39 4.02 22.59
CA LYS A 132 10.07 5.26 23.34
C LYS A 132 10.23 6.53 22.49
N PHE A 133 10.89 6.45 21.35
CA PHE A 133 11.20 7.59 20.47
C PHE A 133 10.35 7.60 19.17
N GLY A 134 9.52 6.59 18.97
CA GLY A 134 8.66 6.48 17.79
C GLY A 134 7.49 7.47 17.82
N ASP A 135 7.07 7.94 16.64
CA ASP A 135 5.96 8.91 16.48
C ASP A 135 4.68 8.51 17.22
N ARG A 136 4.38 7.22 17.29
CA ARG A 136 3.20 6.68 18.00
C ARG A 136 3.30 6.85 19.51
N TYR A 137 4.49 6.90 20.07
CA TYR A 137 4.68 7.15 21.50
C TYR A 137 4.25 8.56 21.86
N TYR A 138 4.67 9.57 21.09
CA TYR A 138 4.24 10.95 21.25
C TYR A 138 2.74 11.14 21.07
N TYR A 139 2.13 10.41 20.14
CA TYR A 139 0.69 10.46 19.93
C TYR A 139 -0.12 9.92 21.11
N ARG A 140 0.39 8.89 21.81
CA ARG A 140 -0.30 8.25 22.95
C ARG A 140 -0.06 8.93 24.27
N TYR A 141 1.13 9.48 24.49
CA TYR A 141 1.57 9.91 25.81
C TYR A 141 1.88 11.40 25.93
N GLY A 142 1.74 12.17 24.84
CA GLY A 142 2.00 13.63 24.81
C GLY A 142 3.49 13.98 24.80
N LYS A 143 3.77 15.25 24.49
CA LYS A 143 5.14 15.78 24.36
C LYS A 143 5.93 15.82 25.68
N ASP A 144 5.25 15.77 26.82
CA ASP A 144 5.84 16.09 28.12
C ASP A 144 6.51 14.92 28.87
N ARG A 145 6.42 13.69 28.31
CA ARG A 145 7.04 12.50 28.93
C ARG A 145 8.37 12.06 28.31
N GLY A 146 8.83 12.73 27.28
CA GLY A 146 10.08 12.44 26.57
C GLY A 146 11.29 13.25 26.99
N GLN A 147 11.15 14.17 27.96
CA GLN A 147 12.25 14.91 28.53
C GLN A 147 12.51 14.41 29.97
N VAL A 148 13.08 13.24 30.09
CA VAL A 148 13.80 12.82 31.28
C VAL A 148 15.20 12.45 30.87
N GLY A 149 16.13 13.29 31.27
CA GLY A 149 17.53 13.44 30.97
C GLY A 149 18.42 12.22 30.91
#